data_0fd0f3e4bb42b96e6a03ddfa17fce479
#
_entry.id   0fd0f3e4bb42b96e6a03ddfa17fce479
#
_cell.length_a   1.000
_cell.length_b   1.000
_cell.length_c   1.000
_cell.angle_alpha   90.00
_cell.angle_beta   90.00
_cell.angle_gamma   90.00
#
_symmetry.space_group_name_H-M   'P 1'
#
loop_
_entity.id
_entity.type
_entity.pdbx_description
1 polymer ?
#
loop_
_entity_poly.entity_id
_entity_poly.type
_entity_poly.pdbx_seq_one_letter_code
_entity_poly.pdbx_strand_id
1 'polypeptide(L)'
;MNEKAFGQPSKKMSMDEYLTSERQGSVRHEYVDGRVIARAGANRWHNILVSNTAVALGSRMHGHKAEIYISNMKVKLRNSLVCYPDLVIVAGEPAFADPNSSDLLLNPTAIVDIFSNQTNSSDKTTKLESYLAMDSIKEFVLLKEEEMRVEQYARQNAKQWIYRIYNERDDVVSFESINCKVSVSEIYAQVKTKGTELSSKAVN
;
A
#
# COMPACT_ATOMS: atom_id res chain seq x y z
N MET A 1 -15.50 41.52 2.48
CA MET A 1 -16.16 40.29 2.95
C MET A 1 -16.35 39.39 1.74
N ASN A 2 -15.48 38.43 1.54
CA ASN A 2 -15.61 37.41 0.50
C ASN A 2 -15.95 36.09 1.18
N GLU A 3 -17.21 35.74 1.11
CA GLU A 3 -17.68 34.38 1.46
C GLU A 3 -17.02 33.40 0.51
N LYS A 4 -16.14 32.56 1.06
CA LYS A 4 -15.64 31.41 0.34
C LYS A 4 -16.83 30.46 0.09
N ALA A 5 -17.17 30.32 -1.18
CA ALA A 5 -18.15 29.36 -1.65
C ALA A 5 -17.80 27.97 -1.10
N PHE A 6 -18.63 27.44 -0.21
CA PHE A 6 -18.64 26.03 0.13
C PHE A 6 -18.92 25.26 -1.16
N GLY A 7 -17.93 24.46 -1.59
CA GLY A 7 -18.04 23.67 -2.79
C GLY A 7 -19.30 22.80 -2.77
N GLN A 8 -20.04 22.84 -3.87
CA GLN A 8 -21.19 21.96 -4.08
C GLN A 8 -20.74 20.53 -3.85
N PRO A 9 -21.58 19.65 -3.28
CA PRO A 9 -21.26 18.25 -3.13
C PRO A 9 -20.95 17.70 -4.54
N SER A 10 -19.71 17.28 -4.77
CA SER A 10 -19.29 16.69 -6.03
C SER A 10 -20.25 15.55 -6.37
N LYS A 11 -20.84 15.58 -7.58
CA LYS A 11 -21.75 14.54 -8.07
C LYS A 11 -21.06 13.19 -7.86
N LYS A 12 -21.72 12.28 -7.14
CA LYS A 12 -21.19 10.93 -6.96
C LYS A 12 -21.08 10.26 -8.32
N MET A 13 -19.90 9.71 -8.61
CA MET A 13 -19.62 8.96 -9.82
C MET A 13 -19.93 7.48 -9.58
N SER A 14 -20.48 6.78 -10.55
CA SER A 14 -20.62 5.33 -10.47
C SER A 14 -19.26 4.65 -10.65
N MET A 15 -19.15 3.38 -10.24
CA MET A 15 -17.92 2.60 -10.42
C MET A 15 -17.53 2.49 -11.90
N ASP A 16 -18.50 2.27 -12.79
CA ASP A 16 -18.24 2.08 -14.22
C ASP A 16 -17.79 3.39 -14.89
N GLU A 17 -18.41 4.53 -14.53
CA GLU A 17 -17.96 5.85 -14.96
C GLU A 17 -16.54 6.14 -14.49
N TYR A 18 -16.21 5.83 -13.21
CA TYR A 18 -14.87 5.97 -12.68
C TYR A 18 -13.86 5.12 -13.45
N LEU A 19 -14.11 3.82 -13.61
CA LEU A 19 -13.18 2.92 -14.30
C LEU A 19 -12.95 3.35 -15.76
N THR A 20 -14.00 3.83 -16.43
CA THR A 20 -13.89 4.34 -17.79
C THR A 20 -13.02 5.60 -17.86
N SER A 21 -13.25 6.56 -16.97
CA SER A 21 -12.48 7.80 -16.94
C SER A 21 -11.02 7.56 -16.48
N GLU A 22 -10.82 6.65 -15.53
CA GLU A 22 -9.49 6.33 -14.98
C GLU A 22 -8.58 5.64 -16.01
N ARG A 23 -9.14 4.83 -16.92
CA ARG A 23 -8.41 4.22 -18.04
C ARG A 23 -7.89 5.25 -19.05
N GLN A 24 -8.58 6.37 -19.20
CA GLN A 24 -8.24 7.45 -20.13
C GLN A 24 -7.38 8.54 -19.47
N GLY A 25 -7.37 8.60 -18.14
CA GLY A 25 -6.70 9.64 -17.38
C GLY A 25 -5.18 9.47 -17.29
N SER A 26 -4.44 10.58 -17.29
CA SER A 26 -3.00 10.61 -17.01
C SER A 26 -2.68 10.70 -15.51
N VAL A 27 -3.63 11.13 -14.71
CA VAL A 27 -3.53 11.23 -13.23
C VAL A 27 -4.29 10.07 -12.62
N ARG A 28 -3.73 9.45 -11.60
CA ARG A 28 -4.36 8.34 -10.88
C ARG A 28 -5.26 8.84 -9.77
N HIS A 29 -6.45 8.24 -9.68
CA HIS A 29 -7.44 8.56 -8.65
C HIS A 29 -7.88 7.30 -7.93
N GLU A 30 -8.15 7.44 -6.65
CA GLU A 30 -8.83 6.42 -5.86
C GLU A 30 -10.34 6.69 -5.87
N TYR A 31 -11.12 5.63 -5.74
CA TYR A 31 -12.58 5.70 -5.69
C TYR A 31 -13.07 5.26 -4.32
N VAL A 32 -13.80 6.13 -3.64
CA VAL A 32 -14.33 5.87 -2.30
C VAL A 32 -15.80 6.31 -2.24
N ASP A 33 -16.73 5.37 -2.20
CA ASP A 33 -18.18 5.59 -2.06
C ASP A 33 -18.75 6.64 -3.03
N GLY A 34 -18.31 6.58 -4.29
CA GLY A 34 -18.75 7.50 -5.36
C GLY A 34 -17.90 8.77 -5.44
N ARG A 35 -16.91 8.97 -4.57
CA ARG A 35 -15.97 10.09 -4.66
C ARG A 35 -14.70 9.65 -5.36
N VAL A 36 -14.19 10.51 -6.21
CA VAL A 36 -12.93 10.34 -6.93
C VAL A 36 -11.90 11.26 -6.29
N ILE A 37 -10.80 10.67 -5.81
CA ILE A 37 -9.78 11.38 -5.04
C ILE A 37 -8.45 11.23 -5.77
N ALA A 38 -7.85 12.34 -6.18
CA ALA A 38 -6.55 12.31 -6.85
C ALA A 38 -5.49 11.75 -5.88
N ARG A 39 -4.67 10.82 -6.39
CA ARG A 39 -3.56 10.27 -5.62
C ARG A 39 -2.45 11.32 -5.47
N ALA A 40 -1.96 11.49 -4.25
CA ALA A 40 -0.84 12.36 -3.98
C ALA A 40 0.44 11.87 -4.68
N GLY A 41 1.29 12.78 -5.08
CA GLY A 41 2.62 12.45 -5.61
C GLY A 41 3.52 11.85 -4.53
N ALA A 42 4.41 10.96 -4.94
CA ALA A 42 5.41 10.34 -4.07
C ALA A 42 6.70 11.18 -4.04
N ASN A 43 7.29 11.34 -2.86
CA ASN A 43 8.58 12.00 -2.70
C ASN A 43 9.75 11.00 -2.88
N ARG A 44 10.98 11.48 -2.69
CA ARG A 44 12.20 10.67 -2.83
C ARG A 44 12.20 9.45 -1.90
N TRP A 45 11.89 9.63 -0.61
CA TRP A 45 12.03 8.58 0.38
C TRP A 45 10.98 7.49 0.22
N HIS A 46 9.76 7.90 -0.12
CA HIS A 46 8.70 6.99 -0.54
C HIS A 46 9.16 6.09 -1.70
N ASN A 47 9.70 6.68 -2.76
CA ASN A 47 10.17 5.92 -3.92
C ASN A 47 11.30 4.94 -3.58
N ILE A 48 12.24 5.32 -2.70
CA ILE A 48 13.30 4.42 -2.24
C ILE A 48 12.72 3.26 -1.41
N LEU A 49 11.78 3.52 -0.50
CA LEU A 49 11.12 2.47 0.29
C LEU A 49 10.37 1.48 -0.60
N VAL A 50 9.60 1.98 -1.58
CA VAL A 50 8.92 1.14 -2.58
C VAL A 50 9.92 0.26 -3.32
N SER A 51 10.99 0.86 -3.85
CA SER A 51 12.02 0.17 -4.62
C SER A 51 12.74 -0.90 -3.80
N ASN A 52 13.23 -0.54 -2.60
CA ASN A 52 13.93 -1.47 -1.72
C ASN A 52 13.04 -2.67 -1.36
N THR A 53 11.80 -2.42 -0.99
CA THR A 53 10.86 -3.47 -0.60
C THR A 53 10.53 -4.38 -1.77
N ALA A 54 10.29 -3.80 -2.95
CA ALA A 54 10.01 -4.56 -4.16
C ALA A 54 11.18 -5.47 -4.57
N VAL A 55 12.42 -4.95 -4.51
CA VAL A 55 13.64 -5.72 -4.81
C VAL A 55 13.85 -6.83 -3.77
N ALA A 56 13.71 -6.50 -2.48
CA ALA A 56 13.91 -7.47 -1.41
C ALA A 56 12.92 -8.64 -1.48
N LEU A 57 11.63 -8.36 -1.75
CA LEU A 57 10.62 -9.40 -1.94
C LEU A 57 10.82 -10.13 -3.27
N GLY A 58 10.96 -9.41 -4.37
CA GLY A 58 11.05 -9.99 -5.71
C GLY A 58 12.24 -10.94 -5.87
N SER A 59 13.40 -10.61 -5.29
CA SER A 59 14.58 -11.48 -5.33
C SER A 59 14.37 -12.84 -4.62
N ARG A 60 13.48 -12.88 -3.64
CA ARG A 60 13.17 -14.09 -2.85
C ARG A 60 11.99 -14.90 -3.40
N MET A 61 11.21 -14.29 -4.28
CA MET A 61 10.03 -14.93 -4.87
C MET A 61 10.33 -15.68 -6.17
N HIS A 62 11.59 -15.71 -6.63
CA HIS A 62 11.97 -16.47 -7.82
C HIS A 62 11.63 -17.97 -7.67
N GLY A 63 10.89 -18.49 -8.66
CA GLY A 63 10.42 -19.88 -8.65
C GLY A 63 9.10 -20.12 -7.90
N HIS A 64 8.55 -19.11 -7.23
CA HIS A 64 7.21 -19.17 -6.69
C HIS A 64 6.18 -18.69 -7.72
N LYS A 65 4.97 -19.28 -7.71
CA LYS A 65 3.84 -18.73 -8.47
C LYS A 65 3.29 -17.50 -7.72
N ALA A 66 3.97 -16.39 -7.87
CA ALA A 66 3.56 -15.15 -7.25
C ALA A 66 3.98 -13.95 -8.12
N GLU A 67 3.16 -12.91 -8.10
CA GLU A 67 3.38 -11.67 -8.84
C GLU A 67 3.45 -10.49 -7.89
N ILE A 68 4.32 -9.51 -8.18
CA ILE A 68 4.40 -8.23 -7.48
C ILE A 68 4.03 -7.11 -8.45
N TYR A 69 3.08 -6.30 -8.05
CA TYR A 69 2.69 -5.10 -8.76
C TYR A 69 3.10 -3.86 -7.95
N ILE A 70 3.68 -2.87 -8.64
CA ILE A 70 4.24 -1.68 -8.00
C ILE A 70 3.43 -0.44 -8.41
N SER A 71 2.88 0.27 -7.45
CA SER A 71 2.30 1.63 -7.53
C SER A 71 1.14 1.86 -8.50
N ASN A 72 0.95 1.03 -9.53
CA ASN A 72 -0.03 1.28 -10.60
C ASN A 72 -1.11 0.21 -10.75
N MET A 73 -1.14 -0.81 -9.90
CA MET A 73 -2.19 -1.81 -9.91
C MET A 73 -3.41 -1.30 -9.12
N LYS A 74 -4.55 -1.20 -9.80
CA LYS A 74 -5.83 -0.96 -9.13
C LYS A 74 -6.26 -2.21 -8.37
N VAL A 75 -6.65 -2.04 -7.12
CA VAL A 75 -7.22 -3.10 -6.29
C VAL A 75 -8.65 -2.72 -5.93
N LYS A 76 -9.59 -3.60 -6.24
CA LYS A 76 -10.97 -3.46 -5.79
C LYS A 76 -11.08 -4.04 -4.39
N LEU A 77 -11.14 -3.17 -3.41
CA LEU A 77 -11.55 -3.51 -2.06
C LEU A 77 -13.08 -3.50 -2.01
N ARG A 78 -13.70 -3.96 -0.95
CA ARG A 78 -15.16 -4.10 -0.85
C ARG A 78 -15.96 -3.06 -1.65
N ASN A 79 -17.09 -3.47 -2.13
CA ASN A 79 -18.18 -2.88 -2.93
C ASN A 79 -18.07 -1.45 -3.50
N SER A 80 -17.31 -0.55 -2.90
CA SER A 80 -17.28 0.86 -3.29
C SER A 80 -15.91 1.52 -3.07
N LEU A 81 -14.83 0.73 -2.96
CA LEU A 81 -13.48 1.25 -2.82
C LEU A 81 -12.54 0.63 -3.83
N VAL A 82 -11.89 1.48 -4.63
CA VAL A 82 -10.75 1.13 -5.50
C VAL A 82 -9.57 2.00 -5.12
N CYS A 83 -8.43 1.38 -4.86
CA CYS A 83 -7.20 2.07 -4.50
C CYS A 83 -6.01 1.57 -5.31
N TYR A 84 -4.88 2.26 -5.17
CA TYR A 84 -3.58 1.90 -5.73
C TYR A 84 -2.57 1.74 -4.59
N PRO A 85 -2.45 0.55 -4.01
CA PRO A 85 -1.41 0.31 -3.01
C PRO A 85 0.00 0.49 -3.59
N ASP A 86 0.97 0.76 -2.73
CA ASP A 86 2.35 0.96 -3.18
C ASP A 86 2.98 -0.34 -3.68
N LEU A 87 2.73 -1.47 -3.00
CA LEU A 87 3.00 -2.82 -3.53
C LEU A 87 1.80 -3.73 -3.28
N VAL A 88 1.51 -4.54 -4.28
CA VAL A 88 0.49 -5.60 -4.20
C VAL A 88 1.15 -6.91 -4.60
N ILE A 89 0.98 -7.93 -3.76
CA ILE A 89 1.49 -9.26 -4.02
C ILE A 89 0.31 -10.22 -4.18
N VAL A 90 0.35 -11.04 -5.22
CA VAL A 90 -0.60 -12.12 -5.45
C VAL A 90 0.15 -13.44 -5.40
N ALA A 91 -0.22 -14.33 -4.49
CA ALA A 91 0.24 -15.71 -4.48
C ALA A 91 -0.73 -16.57 -5.28
N GLY A 92 -0.23 -17.23 -6.33
CA GLY A 92 -1.03 -18.00 -7.28
C GLY A 92 -1.51 -17.17 -8.48
N GLU A 93 -2.65 -17.52 -9.05
CA GLU A 93 -3.17 -16.87 -10.24
C GLU A 93 -3.91 -15.56 -9.89
N PRO A 94 -3.58 -14.43 -10.53
CA PRO A 94 -4.29 -13.18 -10.32
C PRO A 94 -5.70 -13.24 -10.92
N ALA A 95 -6.68 -12.73 -10.17
CA ALA A 95 -8.05 -12.57 -10.62
C ALA A 95 -8.36 -11.10 -10.92
N PHE A 96 -8.78 -10.81 -12.13
CA PHE A 96 -9.14 -9.47 -12.57
C PHE A 96 -10.64 -9.34 -12.78
N ALA A 97 -11.17 -8.12 -12.57
CA ALA A 97 -12.58 -7.83 -12.79
C ALA A 97 -12.99 -7.99 -14.27
N ASP A 98 -12.07 -7.66 -15.18
CA ASP A 98 -12.18 -7.91 -16.61
C ASP A 98 -10.88 -8.60 -17.08
N PRO A 99 -10.94 -9.86 -17.46
CA PRO A 99 -9.76 -10.61 -17.90
C PRO A 99 -9.07 -9.99 -19.14
N ASN A 100 -9.81 -9.26 -19.95
CA ASN A 100 -9.24 -8.65 -21.17
C ASN A 100 -8.45 -7.36 -20.87
N SER A 101 -8.78 -6.66 -19.80
CA SER A 101 -8.09 -5.41 -19.42
C SER A 101 -6.98 -5.63 -18.38
N SER A 102 -7.10 -6.64 -17.52
CA SER A 102 -6.13 -6.98 -16.44
C SER A 102 -5.69 -5.78 -15.60
N ASP A 103 -6.59 -4.80 -15.39
CA ASP A 103 -6.27 -3.53 -14.78
C ASP A 103 -6.92 -3.28 -13.42
N LEU A 104 -7.81 -4.18 -12.97
CA LEU A 104 -8.50 -4.11 -11.69
C LEU A 104 -8.43 -5.47 -10.98
N LEU A 105 -7.51 -5.58 -10.03
CA LEU A 105 -7.23 -6.82 -9.29
C LEU A 105 -8.26 -7.06 -8.19
N LEU A 106 -8.66 -8.32 -8.01
CA LEU A 106 -9.69 -8.75 -7.06
C LEU A 106 -9.16 -9.60 -5.90
N ASN A 107 -7.97 -10.21 -6.02
CA ASN A 107 -7.46 -11.18 -5.05
C ASN A 107 -6.01 -10.92 -4.58
N PRO A 108 -5.69 -9.71 -4.09
CA PRO A 108 -4.38 -9.47 -3.49
C PRO A 108 -4.17 -10.42 -2.30
N THR A 109 -2.95 -10.95 -2.14
CA THR A 109 -2.56 -11.81 -1.01
C THR A 109 -1.88 -11.00 0.08
N ALA A 110 -0.96 -10.12 -0.29
CA ALA A 110 -0.33 -9.19 0.62
C ALA A 110 -0.28 -7.78 0.02
N ILE A 111 -0.35 -6.78 0.88
CA ILE A 111 -0.27 -5.37 0.51
C ILE A 111 0.79 -4.70 1.37
N VAL A 112 1.58 -3.83 0.74
CA VAL A 112 2.48 -2.91 1.44
C VAL A 112 2.11 -1.49 1.04
N ASP A 113 1.85 -0.64 2.03
CA ASP A 113 1.63 0.80 1.85
C ASP A 113 2.66 1.60 2.66
N ILE A 114 3.07 2.74 2.12
CA ILE A 114 3.99 3.67 2.76
C ILE A 114 3.22 4.90 3.19
N PHE A 115 3.25 5.19 4.48
CA PHE A 115 2.56 6.33 5.06
C PHE A 115 3.54 7.38 5.57
N SER A 116 3.31 8.61 5.15
CA SER A 116 3.95 9.80 5.71
C SER A 116 3.09 10.41 6.82
N ASN A 117 3.68 11.34 7.59
CA ASN A 117 2.94 12.11 8.58
C ASN A 117 1.87 13.03 7.96
N GLN A 118 1.97 13.31 6.65
CA GLN A 118 0.99 14.10 5.91
C GLN A 118 -0.24 13.28 5.48
N THR A 119 -0.18 11.95 5.53
CA THR A 119 -1.31 11.09 5.19
C THR A 119 -2.43 11.30 6.22
N ASN A 120 -3.62 11.65 5.74
CA ASN A 120 -4.76 11.91 6.60
C ASN A 120 -5.11 10.67 7.45
N SER A 121 -5.37 10.88 8.75
CA SER A 121 -5.68 9.77 9.67
C SER A 121 -6.97 9.02 9.31
N SER A 122 -7.98 9.72 8.78
CA SER A 122 -9.22 9.07 8.33
C SER A 122 -8.99 8.16 7.13
N ASP A 123 -8.12 8.55 6.20
CA ASP A 123 -7.79 7.75 5.02
C ASP A 123 -7.00 6.48 5.42
N LYS A 124 -6.09 6.61 6.40
CA LYS A 124 -5.36 5.47 6.97
C LYS A 124 -6.31 4.44 7.58
N THR A 125 -7.25 4.90 8.41
CA THR A 125 -8.22 4.02 9.07
C THR A 125 -9.13 3.33 8.05
N THR A 126 -9.68 4.07 7.11
CA THR A 126 -10.58 3.52 6.08
C THR A 126 -9.88 2.47 5.22
N LYS A 127 -8.63 2.73 4.81
CA LYS A 127 -7.84 1.75 4.05
C LYS A 127 -7.52 0.52 4.88
N LEU A 128 -7.05 0.70 6.11
CA LEU A 128 -6.75 -0.42 7.01
C LEU A 128 -7.96 -1.32 7.21
N GLU A 129 -9.11 -0.76 7.59
CA GLU A 129 -10.35 -1.52 7.78
C GLU A 129 -10.75 -2.28 6.50
N SER A 130 -10.60 -1.64 5.35
CA SER A 130 -10.93 -2.25 4.05
C SER A 130 -10.00 -3.41 3.70
N TYR A 131 -8.70 -3.27 3.99
CA TYR A 131 -7.73 -4.35 3.78
C TYR A 131 -7.98 -5.52 4.72
N LEU A 132 -8.17 -5.26 6.00
CA LEU A 132 -8.43 -6.30 7.01
C LEU A 132 -9.73 -7.05 6.76
N ALA A 133 -10.69 -6.41 6.09
CA ALA A 133 -11.98 -6.97 5.76
C ALA A 133 -11.98 -7.84 4.50
N MET A 134 -10.94 -7.80 3.67
CA MET A 134 -10.85 -8.56 2.42
C MET A 134 -10.27 -9.96 2.66
N ASP A 135 -11.03 -11.02 2.34
CA ASP A 135 -10.67 -12.41 2.69
C ASP A 135 -9.39 -12.91 1.99
N SER A 136 -9.08 -12.40 0.79
CA SER A 136 -7.87 -12.77 0.06
C SER A 136 -6.61 -12.24 0.74
N ILE A 137 -6.68 -11.09 1.42
CA ILE A 137 -5.53 -10.48 2.08
C ILE A 137 -5.15 -11.28 3.33
N LYS A 138 -3.94 -11.77 3.33
CA LYS A 138 -3.31 -12.51 4.45
C LYS A 138 -2.40 -11.62 5.26
N GLU A 139 -1.80 -10.62 4.62
CA GLU A 139 -0.85 -9.70 5.27
C GLU A 139 -1.03 -8.29 4.73
N PHE A 140 -1.03 -7.34 5.65
CA PHE A 140 -0.92 -5.92 5.35
C PHE A 140 0.28 -5.36 6.11
N VAL A 141 1.17 -4.70 5.40
CA VAL A 141 2.38 -4.08 5.96
C VAL A 141 2.35 -2.59 5.68
N LEU A 142 2.57 -1.82 6.73
CA LEU A 142 2.66 -0.38 6.68
C LEU A 142 4.08 0.05 7.01
N LEU A 143 4.70 0.79 6.10
CA LEU A 143 6.02 1.38 6.29
C LEU A 143 5.85 2.85 6.64
N LYS A 144 6.58 3.33 7.67
CA LYS A 144 6.64 4.75 8.00
C LYS A 144 7.77 5.40 7.22
N GLU A 145 7.48 6.55 6.60
CA GLU A 145 8.47 7.24 5.78
C GLU A 145 9.53 7.97 6.63
N GLU A 146 9.09 8.64 7.72
CA GLU A 146 9.95 9.51 8.51
C GLU A 146 10.66 8.82 9.67
N GLU A 147 10.29 7.57 9.96
CA GLU A 147 10.91 6.78 11.02
C GLU A 147 11.13 5.34 10.56
N MET A 148 12.18 4.69 11.02
CA MET A 148 12.42 3.28 10.74
C MET A 148 11.44 2.44 11.55
N ARG A 149 10.26 2.18 10.96
CA ARG A 149 9.18 1.46 11.60
C ARG A 149 8.32 0.74 10.56
N VAL A 150 8.17 -0.55 10.76
CA VAL A 150 7.29 -1.42 10.00
C VAL A 150 6.17 -1.91 10.92
N GLU A 151 4.94 -1.76 10.49
CA GLU A 151 3.76 -2.29 11.17
C GLU A 151 3.15 -3.38 10.31
N GLN A 152 3.07 -4.60 10.83
CA GLN A 152 2.51 -5.74 10.12
C GLN A 152 1.24 -6.23 10.77
N TYR A 153 0.22 -6.42 9.96
CA TYR A 153 -1.00 -7.14 10.29
C TYR A 153 -0.97 -8.47 9.55
N ALA A 154 -0.90 -9.59 10.27
CA ALA A 154 -0.90 -10.94 9.72
C ALA A 154 -2.19 -11.68 10.14
N ARG A 155 -2.95 -12.17 9.16
CA ARG A 155 -4.21 -12.86 9.39
C ARG A 155 -3.95 -14.25 9.97
N GLN A 156 -4.53 -14.52 11.14
CA GLN A 156 -4.48 -15.85 11.77
C GLN A 156 -5.67 -16.72 11.33
N ASN A 157 -6.84 -16.12 11.26
CA ASN A 157 -8.08 -16.77 10.81
C ASN A 157 -9.08 -15.70 10.34
N ALA A 158 -10.31 -16.08 10.04
CA ALA A 158 -11.34 -15.18 9.51
C ALA A 158 -11.67 -13.99 10.42
N LYS A 159 -11.34 -14.06 11.72
CA LYS A 159 -11.73 -13.05 12.72
C LYS A 159 -10.54 -12.46 13.49
N GLN A 160 -9.34 -12.98 13.30
CA GLN A 160 -8.18 -12.61 14.11
C GLN A 160 -6.99 -12.21 13.24
N TRP A 161 -6.36 -11.12 13.66
CA TRP A 161 -5.11 -10.62 13.10
C TRP A 161 -4.08 -10.45 14.20
N ILE A 162 -2.83 -10.79 13.90
CA ILE A 162 -1.69 -10.46 14.75
C ILE A 162 -1.10 -9.14 14.25
N TYR A 163 -0.95 -8.19 15.15
CA TYR A 163 -0.25 -6.94 14.91
C TYR A 163 1.17 -7.03 15.47
N ARG A 164 2.16 -6.70 14.66
CA ARG A 164 3.59 -6.67 15.01
C ARG A 164 4.19 -5.34 14.63
N ILE A 165 5.16 -4.88 15.41
CA ILE A 165 5.95 -3.69 15.14
C ILE A 165 7.42 -4.12 15.07
N TYR A 166 8.12 -3.61 14.05
CA TYR A 166 9.53 -3.81 13.83
C TYR A 166 10.16 -2.43 13.69
N ASN A 167 11.15 -2.11 14.52
CA ASN A 167 11.80 -0.79 14.59
C ASN A 167 13.31 -0.87 14.75
N GLU A 168 13.87 -2.07 14.84
CA GLU A 168 15.30 -2.30 14.88
C GLU A 168 15.83 -2.72 13.50
N ARG A 169 17.10 -2.37 13.21
CA ARG A 169 17.70 -2.65 11.89
C ARG A 169 17.81 -4.13 11.56
N ASP A 170 18.03 -4.95 12.54
CA ASP A 170 18.17 -6.41 12.46
C ASP A 170 16.85 -7.16 12.62
N ASP A 171 15.75 -6.46 12.87
CA ASP A 171 14.43 -7.05 12.82
C ASP A 171 14.17 -7.66 11.43
N VAL A 172 13.44 -8.78 11.42
CA VAL A 172 13.07 -9.50 10.20
C VAL A 172 11.54 -9.59 10.07
N VAL A 173 11.01 -8.95 9.05
CA VAL A 173 9.60 -9.01 8.69
C VAL A 173 9.36 -10.32 7.92
N SER A 174 8.50 -11.20 8.45
CA SER A 174 8.13 -12.45 7.80
C SER A 174 6.81 -12.31 7.06
N PHE A 175 6.84 -12.50 5.75
CA PHE A 175 5.65 -12.61 4.89
C PHE A 175 5.34 -14.11 4.72
N GLU A 176 4.55 -14.66 5.63
CA GLU A 176 4.28 -16.09 5.68
C GLU A 176 3.45 -16.56 4.47
N SER A 177 2.54 -15.70 3.98
CA SER A 177 1.68 -16.00 2.83
C SER A 177 2.43 -16.24 1.52
N ILE A 178 3.67 -15.74 1.44
CA ILE A 178 4.54 -15.87 0.27
C ILE A 178 5.90 -16.50 0.61
N ASN A 179 6.04 -17.02 1.84
CA ASN A 179 7.28 -17.63 2.34
C ASN A 179 8.54 -16.77 2.15
N CYS A 180 8.41 -15.47 2.41
CA CYS A 180 9.50 -14.51 2.29
C CYS A 180 9.84 -13.86 3.63
N LYS A 181 11.13 -13.55 3.82
CA LYS A 181 11.63 -12.80 4.99
C LYS A 181 12.50 -11.67 4.49
N VAL A 182 12.27 -10.46 5.01
CA VAL A 182 13.00 -9.25 4.63
C VAL A 182 13.42 -8.52 5.89
N SER A 183 14.70 -8.12 5.99
CA SER A 183 15.15 -7.34 7.13
C SER A 183 14.71 -5.87 7.02
N VAL A 184 14.49 -5.24 8.15
CA VAL A 184 14.20 -3.81 8.23
C VAL A 184 15.35 -2.99 7.63
N SER A 185 16.59 -3.45 7.79
CA SER A 185 17.77 -2.82 7.18
C SER A 185 17.76 -2.83 5.65
N GLU A 186 17.19 -3.85 5.02
CA GLU A 186 17.01 -3.89 3.55
C GLU A 186 15.92 -2.91 3.11
N ILE A 187 14.77 -2.90 3.80
CA ILE A 187 13.65 -1.99 3.51
C ILE A 187 14.09 -0.53 3.60
N TYR A 188 14.80 -0.18 4.66
CA TYR A 188 15.25 1.20 4.93
C TYR A 188 16.66 1.51 4.43
N ALA A 189 17.22 0.67 3.54
CA ALA A 189 18.53 0.96 2.95
C ALA A 189 18.53 2.32 2.26
N GLN A 190 19.50 3.18 2.58
CA GLN A 190 19.66 4.54 2.06
C GLN A 190 18.52 5.53 2.41
N VAL A 191 17.51 5.13 3.20
CA VAL A 191 16.46 6.03 3.68
C VAL A 191 16.97 6.80 4.89
N LYS A 192 16.83 8.13 4.86
CA LYS A 192 17.11 8.98 6.02
C LYS A 192 15.86 9.11 6.87
N THR A 193 15.90 8.53 8.04
CA THR A 193 14.84 8.63 9.05
C THR A 193 15.30 9.47 10.23
N LYS A 194 14.39 9.99 11.04
CA LYS A 194 14.71 10.84 12.22
C LYS A 194 15.70 10.20 13.22
N GLY A 195 15.78 8.87 13.26
CA GLY A 195 16.73 8.13 14.10
C GLY A 195 18.15 8.03 13.53
N THR A 196 18.30 8.14 12.19
CA THR A 196 19.62 8.00 11.53
C THR A 196 20.49 9.24 11.69
N GLU A 197 19.92 10.42 11.96
CA GLU A 197 20.68 11.66 12.15
C GLU A 197 21.37 11.75 13.51
N LEU A 198 20.91 11.01 14.52
CA LEU A 198 21.51 11.02 15.86
C LEU A 198 22.80 10.21 15.93
N SER A 199 22.93 9.14 15.12
CA SER A 199 24.15 8.31 15.12
C SER A 199 25.30 8.91 14.32
N SER A 200 25.06 9.83 13.39
CA SER A 200 26.10 10.50 12.62
C SER A 200 26.72 11.70 13.35
N LYS A 201 26.09 12.23 14.41
CA LYS A 201 26.61 13.31 15.25
C LYS A 201 27.42 12.83 16.46
N ALA A 202 27.44 11.53 16.75
CA ALA A 202 28.16 10.94 17.87
C ALA A 202 29.57 10.44 17.50
N VAL A 203 30.03 10.66 16.26
CA VAL A 203 31.37 10.26 15.77
C VAL A 203 32.06 11.49 15.17
N ASN A 204 32.28 12.52 16.02
CA ASN A 204 33.27 13.59 15.81
C ASN A 204 33.78 14.07 17.14
#